data_26923d77999812d2b8917ad95ba81129
#
_entry.id   26923d77999812d2b8917ad95ba81129
#
_cell.length_a   1.000
_cell.length_b   1.000
_cell.length_c   1.000
_cell.angle_alpha   90.00
_cell.angle_beta   90.00
_cell.angle_gamma   90.00
#
_symmetry.space_group_name_H-M   'P 1'
#
loop_
_entity.id
_entity.type
_entity.pdbx_description
1 polymer ?
#
loop_
_entity_poly.entity_id
_entity_poly.type
_entity_poly.pdbx_seq_one_letter_code
_entity_poly.pdbx_strand_id
1 'polypeptide(L)'
;MFVKRILEERLSTYIESISPLSGGDINEVYKINCTLGEYVVKYNSRLRFPAMFYKEANGLDILRKGGLRTPNVIDHFEDRGDQFLILEYVAEEKVENKFW
;
A
#
# COMPACT_ATOMS: atom_id res chain seq x y z
N MET A 1 -8.86 -2.84 -15.45
CA MET A 1 -8.07 -3.63 -14.53
C MET A 1 -8.86 -3.87 -13.25
N PHE A 2 -8.85 -5.09 -12.80
CA PHE A 2 -9.68 -5.50 -11.65
C PHE A 2 -9.27 -4.77 -10.36
N VAL A 3 -7.97 -4.70 -10.09
CA VAL A 3 -7.44 -4.04 -8.90
C VAL A 3 -7.78 -2.55 -8.89
N LYS A 4 -7.72 -1.92 -10.05
CA LYS A 4 -8.07 -0.50 -10.17
C LYS A 4 -9.48 -0.22 -9.66
N ARG A 5 -10.45 -1.06 -10.04
CA ARG A 5 -11.84 -0.91 -9.61
C ARG A 5 -11.99 -1.05 -8.11
N ILE A 6 -11.32 -2.04 -7.52
CA ILE A 6 -11.35 -2.26 -6.08
C ILE A 6 -10.82 -1.02 -5.36
N LEU A 7 -9.70 -0.47 -5.83
CA LEU A 7 -9.08 0.68 -5.20
C LEU A 7 -9.92 1.95 -5.37
N GLU A 8 -10.54 2.13 -6.53
CA GLU A 8 -11.41 3.27 -6.74
C GLU A 8 -12.61 3.26 -5.81
N GLU A 9 -13.19 2.09 -5.59
CA GLU A 9 -14.27 1.95 -4.63
C GLU A 9 -13.80 2.23 -3.21
N ARG A 10 -12.64 1.69 -2.85
CA ARG A 10 -12.12 1.82 -1.49
C ARG A 10 -11.72 3.25 -1.16
N LEU A 11 -11.11 3.95 -2.11
CA LEU A 11 -10.66 5.33 -1.93
C LEU A 11 -11.73 6.35 -2.29
N SER A 12 -12.84 5.90 -2.87
CA SER A 12 -13.94 6.78 -3.32
C SER A 12 -13.45 7.87 -4.26
N THR A 13 -12.55 7.50 -5.18
CA THR A 13 -11.99 8.45 -6.13
C THR A 13 -11.59 7.75 -7.42
N TYR A 14 -11.33 8.55 -8.44
CA TYR A 14 -10.88 8.07 -9.74
C TYR A 14 -9.36 7.90 -9.73
N ILE A 15 -8.88 6.78 -10.25
CA ILE A 15 -7.44 6.57 -10.40
C ILE A 15 -7.02 7.00 -11.79
N GLU A 16 -6.15 8.00 -11.85
CA GLU A 16 -5.67 8.55 -13.12
C GLU A 16 -4.57 7.71 -13.74
N SER A 17 -3.68 7.15 -12.92
CA SER A 17 -2.61 6.30 -13.42
C SER A 17 -2.17 5.29 -12.37
N ILE A 18 -1.67 4.15 -12.86
CA ILE A 18 -1.09 3.08 -12.03
C ILE A 18 0.24 2.71 -12.67
N SER A 19 1.30 2.70 -11.88
CA SER A 19 2.64 2.35 -12.34
C SER A 19 3.28 1.35 -11.40
N PRO A 20 3.93 0.29 -11.90
CA PRO A 20 4.65 -0.63 -11.03
C PRO A 20 5.83 0.09 -10.38
N LEU A 21 6.03 -0.16 -9.07
CA LEU A 21 7.15 0.43 -8.32
C LEU A 21 8.26 -0.56 -8.11
N SER A 22 7.92 -1.77 -7.74
CA SER A 22 8.89 -2.82 -7.56
C SER A 22 8.23 -4.14 -7.88
N GLY A 23 9.02 -5.13 -8.14
CA GLY A 23 8.49 -6.43 -8.46
C GLY A 23 9.44 -7.51 -8.03
N GLY A 24 9.02 -8.74 -8.27
CA GLY A 24 9.88 -9.89 -8.07
C GLY A 24 9.77 -10.54 -6.72
N ASP A 25 9.06 -9.96 -5.79
CA ASP A 25 8.88 -10.55 -4.47
C ASP A 25 7.47 -11.09 -4.27
N ILE A 26 7.08 -11.24 -3.02
CA ILE A 26 5.77 -11.76 -2.64
C ILE A 26 4.66 -10.77 -2.98
N ASN A 27 4.97 -9.48 -2.96
CA ASN A 27 3.98 -8.43 -3.16
C ASN A 27 4.00 -7.89 -4.56
N GLU A 28 2.82 -7.58 -5.08
CA GLU A 28 2.65 -6.67 -6.20
C GLU A 28 2.60 -5.26 -5.62
N VAL A 29 3.45 -4.37 -6.11
CA VAL A 29 3.56 -3.00 -5.59
C VAL A 29 3.37 -1.99 -6.71
N TYR A 30 2.44 -1.08 -6.53
CA TYR A 30 2.11 -0.06 -7.53
C TYR A 30 2.03 1.31 -6.88
N LYS A 31 2.45 2.32 -7.65
CA LYS A 31 2.16 3.70 -7.33
C LYS A 31 0.89 4.10 -8.07
N ILE A 32 -0.04 4.73 -7.37
CA ILE A 32 -1.28 5.22 -7.98
C ILE A 32 -1.37 6.72 -7.81
N ASN A 33 -1.87 7.39 -8.85
CA ASN A 33 -2.17 8.81 -8.83
C ASN A 33 -3.67 8.99 -8.95
N CYS A 34 -4.24 9.79 -8.08
CA CYS A 34 -5.66 10.10 -8.13
C CYS A 34 -5.88 11.54 -7.68
N THR A 35 -7.13 11.99 -7.72
CA THR A 35 -7.45 13.38 -7.34
C THR A 35 -7.10 13.70 -5.90
N LEU A 36 -7.06 12.69 -5.02
CA LEU A 36 -6.71 12.88 -3.61
C LEU A 36 -5.22 12.96 -3.37
N GLY A 37 -4.40 12.51 -4.32
CA GLY A 37 -2.96 12.53 -4.19
C GLY A 37 -2.31 11.27 -4.73
N GLU A 38 -1.10 10.99 -4.26
CA GLU A 38 -0.31 9.84 -4.68
C GLU A 38 -0.22 8.83 -3.55
N TYR A 39 -0.42 7.56 -3.90
CA TYR A 39 -0.40 6.47 -2.93
C TYR A 39 0.39 5.29 -3.47
N VAL A 40 0.78 4.42 -2.56
CA VAL A 40 1.39 3.13 -2.89
C VAL A 40 0.43 2.04 -2.45
N VAL A 41 0.22 1.08 -3.33
CA VAL A 41 -0.63 -0.08 -3.04
C VAL A 41 0.22 -1.33 -3.12
N LYS A 42 0.16 -2.13 -2.07
CA LYS A 42 0.73 -3.48 -2.06
C LYS A 42 -0.39 -4.49 -1.96
N TYR A 43 -0.30 -5.59 -2.70
CA TYR A 43 -1.28 -6.65 -2.51
C TYR A 43 -0.66 -8.03 -2.77
N ASN A 44 -1.25 -9.04 -2.14
CA ASN A 44 -0.88 -10.44 -2.32
C ASN A 44 -2.04 -11.33 -1.86
N SER A 45 -1.83 -12.64 -1.93
CA SER A 45 -2.83 -13.62 -1.49
C SER A 45 -2.85 -13.72 0.04
N ARG A 46 -4.03 -13.52 0.64
CA ARG A 46 -4.18 -13.67 2.09
C ARG A 46 -4.09 -15.14 2.53
N LEU A 47 -4.33 -16.07 1.61
CA LEU A 47 -4.23 -17.49 1.92
C LEU A 47 -2.78 -17.94 2.05
N ARG A 48 -1.90 -17.37 1.22
CA ARG A 48 -0.47 -17.69 1.27
C ARG A 48 0.26 -16.91 2.36
N PHE A 49 -0.21 -15.70 2.68
CA PHE A 49 0.45 -14.81 3.63
C PHE A 49 -0.57 -14.22 4.60
N PRO A 50 -1.16 -15.06 5.49
CA PRO A 50 -2.25 -14.61 6.36
C PRO A 50 -1.84 -13.46 7.26
N ALA A 51 -2.69 -12.43 7.31
CA ALA A 51 -2.51 -11.26 8.18
C ALA A 51 -1.22 -10.48 7.95
N MET A 52 -0.54 -10.67 6.80
CA MET A 52 0.73 -10.02 6.53
C MET A 52 0.63 -8.49 6.61
N PHE A 53 -0.37 -7.91 5.95
CA PHE A 53 -0.51 -6.45 5.92
C PHE A 53 -1.05 -5.88 7.22
N TYR A 54 -1.82 -6.64 7.97
CA TYR A 54 -2.20 -6.25 9.32
C TYR A 54 -0.95 -6.08 10.19
N LYS A 55 -0.03 -7.03 10.10
CA LYS A 55 1.24 -6.98 10.84
C LYS A 55 2.13 -5.85 10.36
N GLU A 56 2.20 -5.64 9.05
CA GLU A 56 3.01 -4.55 8.49
C GLU A 56 2.48 -3.20 8.92
N ALA A 57 1.16 -3.00 8.88
CA ALA A 57 0.54 -1.75 9.31
C ALA A 57 0.83 -1.46 10.79
N ASN A 58 0.75 -2.49 11.64
CA ASN A 58 1.08 -2.34 13.06
C ASN A 58 2.55 -2.01 13.25
N GLY A 59 3.44 -2.64 12.48
CA GLY A 59 4.87 -2.36 12.55
C GLY A 59 5.19 -0.92 12.17
N LEU A 60 4.58 -0.41 11.11
CA LEU A 60 4.76 0.97 10.69
C LEU A 60 4.28 1.95 11.76
N ASP A 61 3.14 1.66 12.38
CA ASP A 61 2.60 2.50 13.45
C ASP A 61 3.56 2.56 14.64
N ILE A 62 4.12 1.43 15.03
CA ILE A 62 5.10 1.37 16.12
C ILE A 62 6.34 2.20 15.78
N LEU A 63 6.86 2.09 14.56
CA LEU A 63 8.01 2.86 14.13
C LEU A 63 7.73 4.36 14.16
N ARG A 64 6.55 4.78 13.71
CA ARG A 64 6.17 6.19 13.74
C ARG A 64 6.09 6.72 15.16
N LYS A 65 5.52 5.96 16.06
CA LYS A 65 5.45 6.34 17.47
C LYS A 65 6.83 6.44 18.12
N GLY A 66 7.78 5.69 17.60
CA GLY A 66 9.18 5.78 18.00
C GLY A 66 9.97 6.91 17.36
N GLY A 67 9.34 7.73 16.54
CA GLY A 67 9.97 8.89 15.93
C GLY A 67 10.56 8.67 14.54
N LEU A 68 10.43 7.49 13.95
CA LEU A 68 10.94 7.24 12.61
C LEU A 68 9.99 7.80 11.54
N ARG A 69 10.59 8.22 10.44
CA ARG A 69 9.81 8.64 9.27
C ARG A 69 9.32 7.40 8.53
N THR A 70 8.03 7.20 8.54
CA THR A 70 7.38 6.11 7.80
C THR A 70 6.21 6.66 7.01
N PRO A 71 5.82 5.99 5.90
CA PRO A 71 4.58 6.37 5.21
C PRO A 71 3.39 6.18 6.13
N ASN A 72 2.40 7.04 6.00
CA ASN A 72 1.14 6.84 6.68
C ASN A 72 0.40 5.67 6.05
N VAL A 73 -0.18 4.83 6.89
CA VAL A 73 -1.08 3.77 6.44
C VAL A 73 -2.45 4.40 6.21
N ILE A 74 -2.90 4.36 4.97
CA ILE A 74 -4.19 4.90 4.60
C ILE A 74 -5.28 3.88 4.88
N ASP A 75 -5.05 2.63 4.51
CA ASP A 75 -6.03 1.56 4.69
C ASP A 75 -5.35 0.20 4.51
N HIS A 76 -5.94 -0.83 5.09
CA HIS A 76 -5.63 -2.21 4.75
C HIS A 76 -6.91 -3.02 4.81
N PHE A 77 -7.07 -3.93 3.89
CA PHE A 77 -8.32 -4.67 3.75
C PHE A 77 -8.12 -5.95 2.96
N GLU A 78 -9.13 -6.78 2.93
CA GLU A 78 -9.15 -8.01 2.15
C GLU A 78 -10.32 -7.98 1.18
N ASP A 79 -10.10 -8.51 -0.01
CA ASP A 79 -11.14 -8.63 -1.02
C ASP A 79 -10.85 -9.87 -1.86
N ARG A 80 -11.82 -10.77 -1.94
CA ARG A 80 -11.80 -11.96 -2.82
C ARG A 80 -10.53 -12.82 -2.69
N GLY A 81 -10.05 -12.96 -1.48
CA GLY A 81 -8.88 -13.80 -1.22
C GLY A 81 -7.55 -13.09 -1.32
N ASP A 82 -7.54 -11.83 -1.72
CA ASP A 82 -6.34 -11.00 -1.70
C ASP A 82 -6.39 -10.03 -0.54
N GLN A 83 -5.21 -9.64 -0.08
CA GLN A 83 -5.09 -8.59 0.93
C GLN A 83 -4.36 -7.39 0.34
N PHE A 84 -4.73 -6.20 0.81
CA PHE A 84 -4.26 -4.94 0.27
C PHE A 84 -3.77 -4.03 1.38
N LEU A 85 -2.71 -3.28 1.10
CA LEU A 85 -2.20 -2.22 1.98
C LEU A 85 -2.02 -0.97 1.13
N ILE A 86 -2.65 0.12 1.56
CA ILE A 86 -2.53 1.41 0.89
C ILE A 86 -1.76 2.35 1.80
N LEU A 87 -0.67 2.89 1.27
CA LEU A 87 0.22 3.80 1.97
C LEU A 87 0.29 5.14 1.23
N GLU A 88 0.60 6.22 1.96
CA GLU A 88 0.95 7.45 1.28
C GLU A 88 2.25 7.23 0.51
N TYR A 89 2.39 7.90 -0.63
CA TYR A 89 3.63 7.86 -1.38
C TYR A 89 4.60 8.90 -0.82
N VAL A 90 5.80 8.46 -0.48
CA VAL A 90 6.87 9.34 -0.01
C VAL A 90 8.09 9.05 -0.86
N ALA A 91 8.72 10.09 -1.37
CA ALA A 91 9.94 9.95 -2.15
C ALA A 91 11.04 9.29 -1.30
N GLU A 92 11.86 8.44 -1.92
CA GLU A 92 12.85 7.65 -1.19
C GLU A 92 13.77 8.48 -0.31
N GLU A 93 14.16 9.66 -0.74
CA GLU A 93 15.07 10.51 0.02
C GLU A 93 14.43 11.07 1.29
N LYS A 94 13.13 10.92 1.46
CA LYS A 94 12.41 11.42 2.64
C LYS A 94 12.12 10.34 3.67
N VAL A 95 12.46 9.08 3.38
CA VAL A 95 12.29 7.99 4.33
C VAL A 95 13.63 7.34 4.59
N GLU A 96 13.80 6.80 5.80
CA GLU A 96 15.08 6.21 6.22
C GLU A 96 15.28 4.82 5.65
N ASN A 97 14.20 4.12 5.36
CA ASN A 97 14.21 2.77 4.81
C ASN A 97 13.28 2.70 3.62
N LYS A 98 13.50 1.70 2.78
CA LYS A 98 12.59 1.44 1.67
C LYS A 98 11.42 0.61 2.17
N PHE A 99 10.21 1.12 2.01
CA PHE A 99 8.99 0.44 2.45
C PHE A 99 8.23 -0.19 1.29
N TRP A 100 8.71 -0.04 0.06
CA TRP A 100 8.13 -0.66 -1.12
C TRP A 100 9.16 -1.07 -2.16
#